data_bf754043c61bf2175db6d14941688e8f
#
_entry.id   bf754043c61bf2175db6d14941688e8f
#
_cell.length_a   1.000
_cell.length_b   1.000
_cell.length_c   1.000
_cell.angle_alpha   90.00
_cell.angle_beta   90.00
_cell.angle_gamma   90.00
#
_symmetry.space_group_name_H-M   'P 1'
#
loop_
_entity.id
_entity.type
_entity.pdbx_description
1 polymer ?
#
loop_
_entity_poly.entity_id
_entity_poly.type
_entity_poly.pdbx_seq_one_letter_code
_entity_poly.pdbx_strand_id
1 'polypeptide(L)'
;MSTALTLDIKPTFPDLLRGWRKIRKLSQLNLSLEASISQRHLSFLESGKSLPSRNMVMLLSTTLDLPLREKNALLNAAGFANIYSENSMDQDEMKLANQALIVMLEHHEPYGAIVLDRNWNIRMMNEANIRIFSLFLDPVKVWQDVGGAEPNIMRVSLHEKGLKPYLVNWAEFAAYFQHQLNKELASNPYNREARELLDEIQGYPGITESTNLASDAPKPYLPMKLKKGEIELQFFSMVSTFGTPLDITLQEIRIETFFPADDKTESFVRALV
;
A
#
# COMPACT_ATOMS: atom_id res chain seq x y z
N MET A 1 26.36 27.33 -7.66
CA MET A 1 25.25 26.45 -7.40
C MET A 1 25.66 25.55 -6.24
N SER A 2 25.16 25.83 -5.04
CA SER A 2 25.53 25.10 -3.81
C SER A 2 24.60 23.89 -3.72
N THR A 3 25.14 22.70 -3.94
CA THR A 3 24.45 21.44 -3.68
C THR A 3 24.44 21.26 -2.16
N ALA A 4 23.33 21.62 -1.53
CA ALA A 4 23.10 21.30 -0.12
C ALA A 4 23.06 19.76 0.01
N LEU A 5 24.10 19.18 0.61
CA LEU A 5 24.09 17.82 1.13
C LEU A 5 23.03 17.77 2.25
N THR A 6 21.83 17.38 1.92
CA THR A 6 20.85 16.95 2.93
C THR A 6 21.39 15.65 3.53
N LEU A 7 22.03 15.77 4.69
CA LEU A 7 22.35 14.61 5.53
C LEU A 7 21.00 13.95 5.89
N ASP A 8 20.78 12.76 5.37
CA ASP A 8 19.62 11.92 5.69
C ASP A 8 19.81 11.43 7.15
N ILE A 9 19.48 12.31 8.11
CA ILE A 9 19.61 12.03 9.54
C ILE A 9 18.50 11.03 9.87
N LYS A 10 18.87 9.76 10.03
CA LYS A 10 17.94 8.73 10.48
C LYS A 10 17.33 9.15 11.82
N PRO A 11 15.99 9.07 11.97
CA PRO A 11 15.35 9.46 13.22
C PRO A 11 15.84 8.59 14.38
N THR A 12 16.04 9.21 15.54
CA THR A 12 16.47 8.52 16.77
C THR A 12 15.29 7.76 17.39
N PHE A 13 15.58 6.81 18.28
CA PHE A 13 14.56 6.09 19.07
C PHE A 13 13.59 7.06 19.79
N PRO A 14 14.06 8.11 20.51
CA PRO A 14 13.17 9.10 21.12
C PRO A 14 12.24 9.81 20.12
N ASP A 15 12.75 10.13 18.93
CA ASP A 15 11.97 10.82 17.91
C ASP A 15 10.87 9.91 17.32
N LEU A 16 11.23 8.65 17.01
CA LEU A 16 10.28 7.65 16.53
C LEU A 16 9.20 7.36 17.58
N LEU A 17 9.60 7.11 18.83
CA LEU A 17 8.65 6.82 19.91
C LEU A 17 7.63 7.96 20.10
N ARG A 18 8.14 9.19 20.19
CA ARG A 18 7.30 10.39 20.31
C ARG A 18 6.41 10.59 19.08
N GLY A 19 6.95 10.36 17.89
CA GLY A 19 6.23 10.45 16.62
C GLY A 19 5.07 9.47 16.60
N TRP A 20 5.31 8.20 16.85
CA TRP A 20 4.29 7.17 16.86
C TRP A 20 3.21 7.40 17.91
N ARG A 21 3.58 7.79 19.13
CA ARG A 21 2.59 8.15 20.15
C ARG A 21 1.65 9.27 19.68
N LYS A 22 2.22 10.31 19.05
CA LYS A 22 1.41 11.43 18.52
C LYS A 22 0.48 10.97 17.38
N ILE A 23 0.96 10.11 16.46
CA ILE A 23 0.16 9.51 15.39
C ILE A 23 -1.03 8.74 15.97
N ARG A 24 -0.81 7.99 17.06
CA ARG A 24 -1.87 7.27 17.80
C ARG A 24 -2.72 8.19 18.70
N LYS A 25 -2.46 9.52 18.68
CA LYS A 25 -3.17 10.54 19.48
C LYS A 25 -3.16 10.26 20.98
N LEU A 26 -2.11 9.58 21.48
CA LEU A 26 -1.95 9.27 22.89
C LEU A 26 -1.16 10.36 23.61
N SER A 27 -1.61 10.72 24.85
CA SER A 27 -0.79 11.47 25.78
C SER A 27 0.33 10.57 26.35
N GLN A 28 1.39 11.18 26.94
CA GLN A 28 2.40 10.38 27.66
C GLN A 28 1.76 9.60 28.82
N LEU A 29 0.76 10.18 29.50
CA LEU A 29 0.05 9.50 30.58
C LEU A 29 -0.70 8.27 30.03
N ASN A 30 -1.47 8.42 28.96
CA ASN A 30 -2.25 7.30 28.42
C ASN A 30 -1.35 6.17 27.92
N LEU A 31 -0.31 6.47 27.13
CA LEU A 31 0.63 5.43 26.70
C LEU A 31 1.34 4.74 27.88
N SER A 32 1.69 5.49 28.92
CA SER A 32 2.34 4.89 30.11
C SER A 32 1.39 3.94 30.86
N LEU A 33 0.09 4.29 30.95
CA LEU A 33 -0.92 3.42 31.55
C LEU A 33 -1.16 2.16 30.70
N GLU A 34 -1.33 2.30 29.40
CA GLU A 34 -1.51 1.16 28.50
C GLU A 34 -0.30 0.22 28.47
N ALA A 35 0.91 0.78 28.51
CA ALA A 35 2.15 0.00 28.57
C ALA A 35 2.52 -0.48 30.01
N SER A 36 1.73 -0.16 31.03
CA SER A 36 2.00 -0.49 32.43
C SER A 36 3.39 -0.04 32.93
N ILE A 37 3.83 1.16 32.49
CA ILE A 37 5.08 1.80 32.94
C ILE A 37 4.80 3.15 33.59
N SER A 38 5.78 3.72 34.32
CA SER A 38 5.60 5.06 34.87
C SER A 38 5.70 6.14 33.78
N GLN A 39 4.88 7.19 33.89
CA GLN A 39 4.94 8.34 32.97
C GLN A 39 6.33 9.00 33.00
N ARG A 40 7.00 9.03 34.15
CA ARG A 40 8.36 9.55 34.27
C ARG A 40 9.36 8.74 33.45
N HIS A 41 9.24 7.39 33.45
CA HIS A 41 10.11 6.54 32.62
C HIS A 41 9.87 6.78 31.14
N LEU A 42 8.62 6.82 30.69
CA LEU A 42 8.27 7.15 29.31
C LEU A 42 8.83 8.52 28.89
N SER A 43 8.70 9.55 29.75
CA SER A 43 9.25 10.88 29.52
C SER A 43 10.78 10.86 29.35
N PHE A 44 11.50 10.03 30.12
CA PHE A 44 12.95 9.89 29.99
C PHE A 44 13.33 9.17 28.69
N LEU A 45 12.58 8.16 28.27
CA LEU A 45 12.77 7.50 26.99
C LEU A 45 12.56 8.47 25.81
N GLU A 46 11.47 9.25 25.81
CA GLU A 46 11.18 10.24 24.76
C GLU A 46 12.11 11.45 24.74
N SER A 47 12.78 11.75 25.85
CA SER A 47 13.77 12.84 25.92
C SER A 47 15.21 12.36 25.71
N GLY A 48 15.44 11.05 25.52
CA GLY A 48 16.78 10.48 25.38
C GLY A 48 17.59 10.43 26.68
N LYS A 49 16.98 10.72 27.82
CA LYS A 49 17.62 10.67 29.14
C LYS A 49 17.81 9.23 29.68
N SER A 50 17.10 8.27 29.08
CA SER A 50 17.23 6.84 29.40
C SER A 50 17.25 6.05 28.09
N LEU A 51 18.09 5.01 28.05
CA LEU A 51 18.09 4.06 26.93
C LEU A 51 17.06 2.95 27.24
N PRO A 52 16.28 2.51 26.23
CA PRO A 52 15.35 1.39 26.42
C PRO A 52 16.09 0.06 26.47
N SER A 53 15.55 -0.92 27.17
CA SER A 53 15.88 -2.33 26.95
C SER A 53 15.13 -2.85 25.69
N ARG A 54 15.60 -3.96 25.11
CA ARG A 54 14.91 -4.61 23.98
C ARG A 54 13.44 -4.93 24.31
N ASN A 55 13.19 -5.45 25.52
CA ASN A 55 11.83 -5.75 25.97
C ASN A 55 10.96 -4.49 26.09
N MET A 56 11.54 -3.36 26.49
CA MET A 56 10.83 -2.09 26.55
C MET A 56 10.45 -1.59 25.15
N VAL A 57 11.36 -1.72 24.17
CA VAL A 57 11.05 -1.38 22.76
C VAL A 57 9.91 -2.26 22.25
N MET A 58 9.95 -3.57 22.52
CA MET A 58 8.90 -4.50 22.09
C MET A 58 7.56 -4.19 22.76
N LEU A 59 7.56 -3.92 24.07
CA LEU A 59 6.36 -3.54 24.80
C LEU A 59 5.72 -2.28 24.19
N LEU A 60 6.49 -1.21 24.06
CA LEU A 60 5.99 0.07 23.52
C LEU A 60 5.52 -0.06 22.07
N SER A 61 6.26 -0.79 21.22
CA SER A 61 5.87 -1.00 19.83
C SER A 61 4.59 -1.84 19.68
N THR A 62 4.35 -2.76 20.61
CA THR A 62 3.13 -3.57 20.64
C THR A 62 1.95 -2.76 21.16
N THR A 63 2.15 -2.00 22.26
CA THR A 63 1.11 -1.10 22.81
C THR A 63 0.69 -0.03 21.78
N LEU A 64 1.64 0.46 20.99
CA LEU A 64 1.37 1.41 19.90
C LEU A 64 0.80 0.76 18.62
N ASP A 65 0.60 -0.55 18.62
CA ASP A 65 0.14 -1.31 17.47
C ASP A 65 0.91 -0.96 16.18
N LEU A 66 2.25 -1.05 16.26
CA LEU A 66 3.10 -0.76 15.11
C LEU A 66 3.16 -1.94 14.15
N PRO A 67 3.18 -1.69 12.81
CA PRO A 67 3.49 -2.72 11.82
C PRO A 67 4.87 -3.34 12.07
N LEU A 68 5.09 -4.57 11.59
CA LEU A 68 6.33 -5.32 11.84
C LEU A 68 7.58 -4.57 11.38
N ARG A 69 7.52 -3.91 10.22
CA ARG A 69 8.60 -3.06 9.70
C ARG A 69 8.94 -1.94 10.67
N GLU A 70 7.93 -1.28 11.21
CA GLU A 70 8.11 -0.15 12.11
C GLU A 70 8.58 -0.59 13.51
N LYS A 71 8.22 -1.83 13.94
CA LYS A 71 8.81 -2.45 15.13
C LYS A 71 10.31 -2.67 14.93
N ASN A 72 10.73 -3.17 13.77
CA ASN A 72 12.14 -3.31 13.42
C ASN A 72 12.85 -1.95 13.36
N ALA A 73 12.22 -0.94 12.74
CA ALA A 73 12.79 0.41 12.70
C ALA A 73 13.03 0.99 14.11
N LEU A 74 12.08 0.79 15.01
CA LEU A 74 12.19 1.22 16.40
C LEU A 74 13.30 0.47 17.17
N LEU A 75 13.44 -0.86 16.93
CA LEU A 75 14.53 -1.69 17.47
C LEU A 75 15.89 -1.19 16.98
N ASN A 76 16.04 -0.98 15.66
CA ASN A 76 17.28 -0.49 15.06
C ASN A 76 17.68 0.88 15.60
N ALA A 77 16.73 1.80 15.74
CA ALA A 77 16.98 3.13 16.30
C ALA A 77 17.40 3.08 17.78
N ALA A 78 17.04 2.02 18.49
CA ALA A 78 17.48 1.74 19.87
C ALA A 78 18.78 0.92 19.95
N GLY A 79 19.41 0.56 18.81
CA GLY A 79 20.65 -0.21 18.73
C GLY A 79 20.47 -1.73 18.84
N PHE A 80 19.25 -2.25 18.63
CA PHE A 80 18.96 -3.68 18.64
C PHE A 80 18.81 -4.27 17.24
N ALA A 81 19.12 -5.56 17.10
CA ALA A 81 18.89 -6.30 15.85
C ALA A 81 17.38 -6.49 15.59
N ASN A 82 17.02 -6.62 14.30
CA ASN A 82 15.68 -6.95 13.83
C ASN A 82 15.17 -8.26 14.47
N ILE A 83 13.85 -8.33 14.67
CA ILE A 83 13.15 -9.55 15.13
C ILE A 83 12.37 -10.16 13.98
N TYR A 84 11.73 -9.32 13.18
CA TYR A 84 10.88 -9.75 12.07
C TYR A 84 11.70 -9.83 10.80
N SER A 85 11.59 -10.97 10.12
CA SER A 85 12.18 -11.15 8.80
C SER A 85 11.43 -10.34 7.74
N GLU A 86 12.13 -10.03 6.68
CA GLU A 86 11.61 -9.47 5.44
C GLU A 86 12.15 -10.36 4.31
N ASN A 87 11.46 -11.49 4.09
CA ASN A 87 11.87 -12.47 3.11
C ASN A 87 11.31 -12.12 1.73
N SER A 88 12.12 -12.32 0.70
CA SER A 88 11.63 -12.26 -0.67
C SER A 88 10.73 -13.45 -0.97
N MET A 89 9.72 -13.28 -1.83
CA MET A 89 8.73 -14.32 -2.14
C MET A 89 9.31 -15.58 -2.80
N ASP A 90 10.53 -15.53 -3.33
CA ASP A 90 11.26 -16.65 -3.92
C ASP A 90 12.08 -17.48 -2.91
N GLN A 91 12.17 -17.04 -1.66
CA GLN A 91 12.89 -17.77 -0.60
C GLN A 91 12.10 -19.01 -0.13
N ASP A 92 12.82 -20.03 0.34
CA ASP A 92 12.22 -21.29 0.80
C ASP A 92 11.20 -21.11 1.92
N GLU A 93 11.45 -20.19 2.84
CA GLU A 93 10.56 -19.84 3.95
C GLU A 93 9.20 -19.29 3.48
N MET A 94 9.17 -18.71 2.28
CA MET A 94 7.98 -18.10 1.67
C MET A 94 7.22 -19.04 0.74
N LYS A 95 7.75 -20.25 0.49
CA LYS A 95 7.22 -21.19 -0.50
C LYS A 95 5.74 -21.51 -0.32
N LEU A 96 5.30 -21.79 0.91
CA LEU A 96 3.88 -22.08 1.18
C LEU A 96 2.99 -20.86 0.94
N ALA A 97 3.45 -19.68 1.34
CA ALA A 97 2.72 -18.44 1.09
C ALA A 97 2.62 -18.15 -0.42
N ASN A 98 3.72 -18.32 -1.14
CA ASN A 98 3.75 -18.14 -2.59
C ASN A 98 2.82 -19.14 -3.31
N GLN A 99 2.83 -20.41 -2.91
CA GLN A 99 1.90 -21.41 -3.44
C GLN A 99 0.44 -21.06 -3.16
N ALA A 100 0.13 -20.55 -1.96
CA ALA A 100 -1.22 -20.11 -1.62
C ALA A 100 -1.68 -18.94 -2.48
N LEU A 101 -0.80 -17.97 -2.77
CA LEU A 101 -1.09 -16.87 -3.69
C LEU A 101 -1.35 -17.37 -5.11
N ILE A 102 -0.54 -18.29 -5.64
CA ILE A 102 -0.73 -18.89 -6.97
C ILE A 102 -2.10 -19.57 -7.04
N VAL A 103 -2.40 -20.46 -6.07
CA VAL A 103 -3.69 -21.15 -6.02
C VAL A 103 -4.87 -20.18 -5.95
N MET A 104 -4.74 -19.10 -5.17
CA MET A 104 -5.79 -18.09 -5.05
C MET A 104 -6.00 -17.33 -6.36
N LEU A 105 -4.93 -16.97 -7.07
CA LEU A 105 -4.97 -16.32 -8.37
C LEU A 105 -5.61 -17.24 -9.43
N GLU A 106 -5.23 -18.51 -9.48
CA GLU A 106 -5.76 -19.51 -10.43
C GLU A 106 -7.24 -19.78 -10.19
N HIS A 107 -7.67 -19.93 -8.92
CA HIS A 107 -9.06 -20.21 -8.59
C HIS A 107 -9.98 -19.00 -8.81
N HIS A 108 -9.43 -17.80 -9.04
CA HIS A 108 -10.24 -16.64 -9.37
C HIS A 108 -10.55 -16.51 -10.86
N GLU A 109 -9.96 -17.34 -11.73
CA GLU A 109 -10.34 -17.39 -13.14
C GLU A 109 -11.86 -17.62 -13.30
N PRO A 110 -12.53 -17.01 -14.26
CA PRO A 110 -12.01 -16.20 -15.36
C PRO A 110 -11.89 -14.70 -15.03
N TYR A 111 -11.95 -14.30 -13.80
CA TYR A 111 -11.87 -12.89 -13.38
C TYR A 111 -10.45 -12.47 -13.01
N GLY A 112 -10.15 -11.19 -13.18
CA GLY A 112 -8.83 -10.65 -12.88
C GLY A 112 -8.51 -10.67 -11.39
N ALA A 113 -7.25 -11.00 -11.06
CA ALA A 113 -6.70 -10.89 -9.73
C ALA A 113 -5.23 -10.49 -9.78
N ILE A 114 -4.80 -9.67 -8.82
CA ILE A 114 -3.43 -9.19 -8.70
C ILE A 114 -2.95 -9.27 -7.25
N VAL A 115 -1.65 -9.45 -7.08
CA VAL A 115 -0.96 -9.35 -5.78
C VAL A 115 -0.15 -8.06 -5.79
N LEU A 116 -0.34 -7.25 -4.78
CA LEU A 116 0.30 -5.95 -4.60
C LEU A 116 1.15 -5.96 -3.33
N ASP A 117 2.27 -5.24 -3.37
CA ASP A 117 3.04 -4.93 -2.16
C ASP A 117 2.51 -3.65 -1.47
N ARG A 118 3.20 -3.23 -0.39
CA ARG A 118 2.87 -2.01 0.35
C ARG A 118 2.90 -0.72 -0.49
N ASN A 119 3.72 -0.71 -1.54
CA ASN A 119 3.94 0.46 -2.39
C ASN A 119 3.06 0.45 -3.65
N TRP A 120 2.06 -0.47 -3.68
CA TRP A 120 1.14 -0.67 -4.81
C TRP A 120 1.83 -1.21 -6.07
N ASN A 121 3.04 -1.80 -5.94
CA ASN A 121 3.68 -2.47 -7.04
C ASN A 121 3.05 -3.85 -7.24
N ILE A 122 2.87 -4.21 -8.51
CA ILE A 122 2.29 -5.49 -8.91
C ILE A 122 3.37 -6.56 -8.79
N ARG A 123 3.13 -7.56 -7.94
CA ARG A 123 4.03 -8.70 -7.72
C ARG A 123 3.62 -9.92 -8.53
N MET A 124 2.31 -10.14 -8.65
CA MET A 124 1.73 -11.24 -9.43
C MET A 124 0.40 -10.80 -10.03
N MET A 125 -0.01 -11.44 -11.12
CA MET A 125 -1.35 -11.34 -11.68
C MET A 125 -1.72 -12.66 -12.35
N ASN A 126 -3.03 -12.97 -12.40
CA ASN A 126 -3.51 -14.13 -13.12
C ASN A 126 -3.68 -13.86 -14.62
N GLU A 127 -3.89 -14.92 -15.40
CA GLU A 127 -4.05 -14.84 -16.85
C GLU A 127 -5.27 -14.00 -17.26
N ALA A 128 -6.38 -14.07 -16.50
CA ALA A 128 -7.56 -13.26 -16.76
C ALA A 128 -7.24 -11.76 -16.68
N ASN A 129 -6.46 -11.34 -15.67
CA ASN A 129 -6.07 -9.95 -15.55
C ASN A 129 -5.18 -9.51 -16.73
N ILE A 130 -4.25 -10.36 -17.17
CA ILE A 130 -3.40 -10.09 -18.34
C ILE A 130 -4.25 -9.97 -19.60
N ARG A 131 -5.22 -10.88 -19.83
CA ARG A 131 -6.13 -10.83 -20.99
C ARG A 131 -6.96 -9.56 -21.01
N ILE A 132 -7.60 -9.21 -19.89
CA ILE A 132 -8.43 -7.99 -19.79
C ILE A 132 -7.57 -6.75 -20.00
N PHE A 133 -6.40 -6.68 -19.36
CA PHE A 133 -5.48 -5.55 -19.47
C PHE A 133 -5.00 -5.35 -20.92
N SER A 134 -4.72 -6.46 -21.64
CA SER A 134 -4.27 -6.46 -23.02
C SER A 134 -5.31 -5.95 -24.03
N LEU A 135 -6.59 -5.91 -23.66
CA LEU A 135 -7.63 -5.25 -24.48
C LEU A 135 -7.41 -3.74 -24.61
N PHE A 136 -6.84 -3.14 -23.58
CA PHE A 136 -6.68 -1.68 -23.46
C PHE A 136 -5.25 -1.24 -23.76
N LEU A 137 -4.24 -1.97 -23.30
CA LEU A 137 -2.84 -1.59 -23.28
C LEU A 137 -1.96 -2.71 -23.85
N ASP A 138 -0.79 -2.35 -24.33
CA ASP A 138 0.28 -3.31 -24.57
C ASP A 138 0.92 -3.69 -23.25
N PRO A 139 0.79 -4.98 -22.80
CA PRO A 139 1.22 -5.41 -21.47
C PRO A 139 2.74 -5.38 -21.25
N VAL A 140 3.53 -5.30 -22.34
CA VAL A 140 5.00 -5.20 -22.25
C VAL A 140 5.43 -3.74 -22.26
N LYS A 141 4.89 -2.95 -23.17
CA LYS A 141 5.32 -1.57 -23.41
C LYS A 141 4.83 -0.60 -22.34
N VAL A 142 3.66 -0.84 -21.77
CA VAL A 142 3.03 0.11 -20.85
C VAL A 142 3.94 0.44 -19.66
N TRP A 143 4.66 -0.51 -19.12
CA TRP A 143 5.52 -0.29 -17.94
C TRP A 143 6.69 0.66 -18.23
N GLN A 144 7.21 0.65 -19.47
CA GLN A 144 8.21 1.62 -19.92
C GLN A 144 7.58 3.00 -20.13
N ASP A 145 6.35 3.04 -20.66
CA ASP A 145 5.66 4.28 -21.00
C ASP A 145 5.15 5.05 -19.77
N VAL A 146 4.71 4.34 -18.72
CA VAL A 146 4.24 4.97 -17.48
C VAL A 146 5.37 5.27 -16.48
N GLY A 147 6.54 4.67 -16.68
CA GLY A 147 7.72 4.91 -15.85
C GLY A 147 7.69 4.20 -14.49
N GLY A 148 8.69 4.53 -13.66
CA GLY A 148 8.91 3.88 -12.37
C GLY A 148 9.85 2.68 -12.46
N ALA A 149 10.40 2.26 -11.30
CA ALA A 149 11.33 1.14 -11.21
C ALA A 149 10.63 -0.22 -11.33
N GLU A 150 9.36 -0.28 -10.96
CA GLU A 150 8.54 -1.50 -10.93
C GLU A 150 7.13 -1.23 -11.45
N PRO A 151 6.45 -2.25 -12.02
CA PRO A 151 5.03 -2.17 -12.38
C PRO A 151 4.17 -1.73 -11.19
N ASN A 152 3.44 -0.62 -11.33
CA ASN A 152 2.68 -0.04 -10.23
C ASN A 152 1.24 0.23 -10.66
N ILE A 153 0.26 -0.28 -9.88
CA ILE A 153 -1.16 -0.20 -10.25
C ILE A 153 -1.68 1.24 -10.26
N MET A 154 -1.22 2.10 -9.37
CA MET A 154 -1.67 3.50 -9.34
C MET A 154 -1.11 4.28 -10.53
N ARG A 155 0.18 4.08 -10.86
CA ARG A 155 0.78 4.70 -12.06
C ARG A 155 0.02 4.30 -13.31
N VAL A 156 -0.14 3.01 -13.56
CA VAL A 156 -0.80 2.54 -14.78
C VAL A 156 -2.25 2.96 -14.86
N SER A 157 -2.95 3.08 -13.73
CA SER A 157 -4.35 3.53 -13.70
C SER A 157 -4.50 5.02 -13.97
N LEU A 158 -3.56 5.85 -13.51
CA LEU A 158 -3.70 7.31 -13.51
C LEU A 158 -2.94 8.02 -14.64
N HIS A 159 -1.91 7.38 -15.20
CA HIS A 159 -1.06 7.98 -16.23
C HIS A 159 -1.76 8.05 -17.59
N GLU A 160 -1.51 9.11 -18.38
CA GLU A 160 -2.11 9.31 -19.70
C GLU A 160 -1.73 8.26 -20.76
N LYS A 161 -0.57 7.59 -20.57
CA LYS A 161 -0.14 6.44 -21.40
C LYS A 161 -0.55 5.09 -20.80
N GLY A 162 -1.24 5.10 -19.67
CA GLY A 162 -1.81 3.94 -19.02
C GLY A 162 -3.31 3.81 -19.28
N LEU A 163 -4.07 3.45 -18.24
CA LEU A 163 -5.52 3.25 -18.35
C LEU A 163 -6.34 4.55 -18.38
N LYS A 164 -5.76 5.71 -18.04
CA LYS A 164 -6.47 6.98 -18.01
C LYS A 164 -7.35 7.24 -19.24
N PRO A 165 -6.90 7.03 -20.51
CA PRO A 165 -7.73 7.28 -21.70
C PRO A 165 -8.94 6.36 -21.82
N TYR A 166 -8.93 5.22 -21.14
CA TYR A 166 -9.95 4.19 -21.18
C TYR A 166 -10.82 4.14 -19.93
N LEU A 167 -10.39 4.77 -18.83
CA LEU A 167 -11.08 4.79 -17.54
C LEU A 167 -12.13 5.89 -17.52
N VAL A 168 -13.40 5.54 -17.79
CA VAL A 168 -14.52 6.49 -17.95
C VAL A 168 -14.69 7.36 -16.70
N ASN A 169 -14.53 6.79 -15.53
CA ASN A 169 -14.62 7.51 -14.25
C ASN A 169 -13.24 7.76 -13.63
N TRP A 170 -12.27 8.13 -14.45
CA TRP A 170 -10.89 8.36 -14.04
C TRP A 170 -10.75 9.33 -12.85
N ALA A 171 -11.53 10.42 -12.85
CA ALA A 171 -11.47 11.42 -11.80
C ALA A 171 -11.86 10.86 -10.41
N GLU A 172 -12.87 9.96 -10.37
CA GLU A 172 -13.25 9.25 -9.13
C GLU A 172 -12.10 8.35 -8.64
N PHE A 173 -11.43 7.63 -9.55
CA PHE A 173 -10.26 6.80 -9.24
C PHE A 173 -9.06 7.63 -8.78
N ALA A 174 -8.80 8.76 -9.44
CA ALA A 174 -7.73 9.67 -9.06
C ALA A 174 -7.93 10.21 -7.63
N ALA A 175 -9.15 10.63 -7.30
CA ALA A 175 -9.51 11.06 -5.95
C ALA A 175 -9.37 9.91 -4.92
N TYR A 176 -9.83 8.72 -5.28
CA TYR A 176 -9.72 7.53 -4.42
C TYR A 176 -8.26 7.17 -4.12
N PHE A 177 -7.39 7.07 -5.12
CA PHE A 177 -5.97 6.72 -4.91
C PHE A 177 -5.22 7.78 -4.11
N GLN A 178 -5.48 9.07 -4.38
CA GLN A 178 -4.91 10.14 -3.55
C GLN A 178 -5.38 10.03 -2.09
N HIS A 179 -6.67 9.73 -1.87
CA HIS A 179 -7.20 9.51 -0.52
C HIS A 179 -6.52 8.33 0.17
N GLN A 180 -6.32 7.20 -0.54
CA GLN A 180 -5.64 6.03 0.00
C GLN A 180 -4.19 6.32 0.40
N LEU A 181 -3.42 6.98 -0.46
CA LEU A 181 -2.04 7.37 -0.15
C LEU A 181 -1.97 8.35 1.03
N ASN A 182 -2.88 9.34 1.08
CA ASN A 182 -2.96 10.27 2.21
C ASN A 182 -3.32 9.54 3.51
N LYS A 183 -4.23 8.56 3.47
CA LYS A 183 -4.59 7.73 4.62
C LYS A 183 -3.41 6.88 5.09
N GLU A 184 -2.66 6.28 4.17
CA GLU A 184 -1.43 5.54 4.49
C GLU A 184 -0.39 6.45 5.15
N LEU A 185 -0.13 7.62 4.58
CA LEU A 185 0.80 8.59 5.14
C LEU A 185 0.34 9.17 6.48
N ALA A 186 -0.97 9.31 6.69
CA ALA A 186 -1.51 9.70 7.99
C ALA A 186 -1.30 8.61 9.06
N SER A 187 -1.35 7.34 8.66
CA SER A 187 -1.10 6.19 9.54
C SER A 187 0.38 5.88 9.73
N ASN A 188 1.21 6.14 8.71
CA ASN A 188 2.67 5.99 8.73
C ASN A 188 3.35 7.10 7.91
N PRO A 189 3.66 8.26 8.50
CA PRO A 189 4.35 9.36 7.82
C PRO A 189 5.80 9.05 7.40
N TYR A 190 6.36 7.94 7.88
CA TYR A 190 7.72 7.49 7.56
C TYR A 190 7.79 6.63 6.30
N ASN A 191 6.65 6.32 5.67
CA ASN A 191 6.62 5.64 4.39
C ASN A 191 7.05 6.61 3.26
N ARG A 192 8.35 6.60 2.95
CA ARG A 192 8.96 7.48 1.97
C ARG A 192 8.44 7.18 0.56
N GLU A 193 8.33 5.90 0.21
CA GLU A 193 7.90 5.46 -1.12
C GLU A 193 6.45 5.88 -1.40
N ALA A 194 5.56 5.78 -0.42
CA ALA A 194 4.19 6.27 -0.56
C ALA A 194 4.14 7.80 -0.74
N ARG A 195 5.05 8.54 -0.10
CA ARG A 195 5.15 9.99 -0.29
C ARG A 195 5.63 10.34 -1.69
N GLU A 196 6.70 9.70 -2.14
CA GLU A 196 7.25 9.90 -3.49
C GLU A 196 6.20 9.57 -4.57
N LEU A 197 5.43 8.47 -4.38
CA LEU A 197 4.34 8.11 -5.28
C LEU A 197 3.20 9.14 -5.26
N LEU A 198 2.83 9.67 -4.08
CA LEU A 198 1.81 10.70 -3.97
C LEU A 198 2.25 11.99 -4.68
N ASP A 199 3.49 12.43 -4.44
CA ASP A 199 4.06 13.63 -5.06
C ASP A 199 4.14 13.48 -6.60
N GLU A 200 4.51 12.31 -7.09
CA GLU A 200 4.51 11.97 -8.51
C GLU A 200 3.11 12.05 -9.11
N ILE A 201 2.12 11.36 -8.50
CA ILE A 201 0.74 11.33 -8.97
C ILE A 201 0.12 12.73 -8.98
N GLN A 202 0.41 13.56 -7.98
CA GLN A 202 -0.07 14.95 -7.93
C GLN A 202 0.43 15.80 -9.11
N GLY A 203 1.55 15.41 -9.73
CA GLY A 203 2.05 16.03 -10.96
C GLY A 203 1.32 15.61 -12.24
N TYR A 204 0.45 14.60 -12.21
CA TYR A 204 -0.23 14.13 -13.42
C TYR A 204 -1.34 15.10 -13.87
N PRO A 205 -1.50 15.33 -15.18
CA PRO A 205 -2.53 16.24 -15.71
C PRO A 205 -3.95 15.87 -15.26
N GLY A 206 -4.69 16.83 -14.72
CA GLY A 206 -6.08 16.68 -14.28
C GLY A 206 -6.27 16.15 -12.84
N ILE A 207 -5.21 15.80 -12.13
CA ILE A 207 -5.30 15.30 -10.75
C ILE A 207 -5.87 16.35 -9.79
N THR A 208 -5.44 17.61 -9.88
CA THR A 208 -5.88 18.68 -8.97
C THR A 208 -7.38 18.98 -9.12
N GLU A 209 -7.95 18.76 -10.29
CA GLU A 209 -9.37 18.97 -10.58
C GLU A 209 -10.22 17.82 -10.04
N SER A 210 -9.67 16.60 -9.97
CA SER A 210 -10.38 15.41 -9.49
C SER A 210 -10.72 15.44 -8.00
N THR A 211 -9.95 16.17 -7.18
CA THR A 211 -10.17 16.28 -5.72
C THR A 211 -11.46 17.01 -5.35
N ASN A 212 -12.05 17.78 -6.30
CA ASN A 212 -13.28 18.54 -6.08
C ASN A 212 -14.55 17.76 -6.48
N LEU A 213 -14.40 16.57 -7.07
CA LEU A 213 -15.53 15.74 -7.48
C LEU A 213 -15.95 14.80 -6.34
N ALA A 214 -16.51 15.36 -5.28
CA ALA A 214 -17.26 14.55 -4.31
C ALA A 214 -18.49 13.99 -5.05
N SER A 215 -18.59 12.65 -5.14
CA SER A 215 -19.77 11.99 -5.68
C SER A 215 -20.99 12.38 -4.85
N ASP A 216 -22.03 12.94 -5.48
CA ASP A 216 -23.25 13.43 -4.82
C ASP A 216 -24.09 12.35 -4.13
N ALA A 217 -23.75 11.07 -4.27
CA ALA A 217 -24.43 9.97 -3.60
C ALA A 217 -23.40 8.95 -3.05
N PRO A 218 -23.55 8.48 -1.80
CA PRO A 218 -22.73 7.42 -1.25
C PRO A 218 -23.00 6.12 -2.01
N LYS A 219 -22.02 5.67 -2.80
CA LYS A 219 -22.04 4.36 -3.45
C LYS A 219 -21.43 3.33 -2.50
N PRO A 220 -21.92 2.08 -2.45
CA PRO A 220 -21.36 1.04 -1.59
C PRO A 220 -19.94 0.63 -2.02
N TYR A 221 -19.57 0.85 -3.28
CA TYR A 221 -18.25 0.59 -3.86
C TYR A 221 -17.97 1.54 -5.02
N LEU A 222 -16.70 1.69 -5.38
CA LEU A 222 -16.27 2.44 -6.57
C LEU A 222 -16.06 1.45 -7.73
N PRO A 223 -16.97 1.42 -8.75
CA PRO A 223 -16.77 0.57 -9.91
C PRO A 223 -15.68 1.13 -10.82
N MET A 224 -14.79 0.27 -11.32
CA MET A 224 -13.86 0.60 -12.40
C MET A 224 -14.58 0.44 -13.74
N LYS A 225 -14.78 1.54 -14.48
CA LYS A 225 -15.48 1.57 -15.76
C LYS A 225 -14.48 1.79 -16.87
N LEU A 226 -14.25 0.76 -17.68
CA LEU A 226 -13.33 0.78 -18.80
C LEU A 226 -14.09 0.82 -20.14
N LYS A 227 -13.60 1.66 -21.09
CA LYS A 227 -14.17 1.77 -22.43
C LYS A 227 -13.09 1.95 -23.48
N LYS A 228 -13.16 1.14 -24.56
CA LYS A 228 -12.34 1.28 -25.77
C LYS A 228 -13.14 0.82 -27.00
N GLY A 229 -13.57 1.76 -27.85
CA GLY A 229 -14.48 1.46 -28.95
C GLY A 229 -15.79 0.87 -28.44
N GLU A 230 -16.15 -0.33 -28.91
CA GLU A 230 -17.37 -1.06 -28.52
C GLU A 230 -17.20 -1.86 -27.22
N ILE A 231 -15.97 -1.98 -26.71
CA ILE A 231 -15.69 -2.69 -25.45
C ILE A 231 -16.01 -1.76 -24.29
N GLU A 232 -16.99 -2.14 -23.47
CA GLU A 232 -17.33 -1.49 -22.21
C GLU A 232 -17.39 -2.52 -21.11
N LEU A 233 -16.54 -2.37 -20.09
CA LEU A 233 -16.44 -3.30 -18.96
C LEU A 233 -16.54 -2.53 -17.65
N GLN A 234 -17.20 -3.14 -16.65
CA GLN A 234 -17.33 -2.57 -15.32
C GLN A 234 -16.96 -3.63 -14.29
N PHE A 235 -16.05 -3.26 -13.40
CA PHE A 235 -15.59 -4.13 -12.32
C PHE A 235 -15.69 -3.42 -10.98
N PHE A 236 -15.84 -4.18 -9.91
CA PHE A 236 -15.51 -3.75 -8.57
C PHE A 236 -14.47 -4.71 -7.99
N SER A 237 -13.74 -4.29 -6.98
CA SER A 237 -12.70 -5.10 -6.39
C SER A 237 -12.94 -5.37 -4.91
N MET A 238 -12.36 -6.48 -4.44
CA MET A 238 -12.19 -6.80 -3.02
C MET A 238 -10.71 -6.96 -2.72
N VAL A 239 -10.30 -6.55 -1.52
CA VAL A 239 -8.93 -6.70 -1.07
C VAL A 239 -8.85 -7.68 0.09
N SER A 240 -7.95 -8.65 -0.03
CA SER A 240 -7.63 -9.64 1.00
C SER A 240 -6.18 -9.52 1.45
N THR A 241 -5.88 -9.95 2.68
CA THR A 241 -4.54 -9.96 3.26
C THR A 241 -4.31 -11.26 4.02
N PHE A 242 -3.06 -11.56 4.36
CA PHE A 242 -2.74 -12.67 5.27
C PHE A 242 -3.29 -12.40 6.67
N GLY A 243 -3.91 -13.39 7.30
CA GLY A 243 -4.59 -13.22 8.59
C GLY A 243 -3.63 -13.08 9.79
N THR A 244 -2.50 -13.79 9.78
CA THR A 244 -1.55 -13.81 10.91
C THR A 244 -0.09 -13.77 10.43
N PRO A 245 0.33 -12.70 9.74
CA PRO A 245 1.69 -12.61 9.21
C PRO A 245 2.69 -12.38 10.35
N LEU A 246 3.81 -13.12 10.32
CA LEU A 246 4.97 -12.94 11.19
C LEU A 246 6.21 -12.46 10.40
N ASP A 247 6.07 -12.32 9.10
CA ASP A 247 7.04 -11.77 8.16
C ASP A 247 6.54 -10.43 7.61
N ILE A 248 7.45 -9.48 7.38
CA ILE A 248 7.12 -8.13 6.93
C ILE A 248 6.49 -8.16 5.54
N THR A 249 7.07 -8.94 4.62
CA THR A 249 6.55 -9.04 3.24
C THR A 249 5.12 -9.56 3.24
N LEU A 250 4.83 -10.61 4.03
CA LEU A 250 3.48 -11.16 4.12
C LEU A 250 2.48 -10.21 4.78
N GLN A 251 2.93 -9.39 5.75
CA GLN A 251 2.06 -8.38 6.36
C GLN A 251 1.67 -7.28 5.37
N GLU A 252 2.54 -6.98 4.43
CA GLU A 252 2.39 -5.86 3.50
C GLU A 252 1.75 -6.26 2.16
N ILE A 253 1.61 -7.57 1.87
CA ILE A 253 0.93 -8.06 0.67
C ILE A 253 -0.57 -7.85 0.75
N ARG A 254 -1.13 -7.37 -0.36
CA ARG A 254 -2.56 -7.23 -0.62
C ARG A 254 -2.91 -8.04 -1.87
N ILE A 255 -4.03 -8.74 -1.83
CA ILE A 255 -4.56 -9.48 -2.97
C ILE A 255 -5.83 -8.78 -3.39
N GLU A 256 -5.84 -8.17 -4.56
CA GLU A 256 -7.01 -7.51 -5.12
C GLU A 256 -7.64 -8.41 -6.17
N THR A 257 -8.91 -8.76 -5.95
CA THR A 257 -9.72 -9.59 -6.83
C THR A 257 -10.81 -8.75 -7.44
N PHE A 258 -10.98 -8.85 -8.78
CA PHE A 258 -11.95 -8.09 -9.53
C PHE A 258 -13.18 -8.93 -9.85
N PHE A 259 -14.34 -8.32 -9.75
CA PHE A 259 -15.63 -8.94 -10.05
C PHE A 259 -16.39 -8.10 -11.07
N PRO A 260 -17.09 -8.73 -12.05
CA PRO A 260 -17.99 -8.01 -12.93
C PRO A 260 -19.06 -7.25 -12.15
N ALA A 261 -19.31 -6.00 -12.53
CA ALA A 261 -20.34 -5.18 -11.89
C ALA A 261 -21.68 -5.23 -12.65
N ASP A 262 -21.73 -5.93 -13.79
CA ASP A 262 -22.92 -6.16 -14.59
C ASP A 262 -22.81 -7.45 -15.44
N ASP A 263 -23.97 -7.98 -15.90
CA ASP A 263 -24.08 -9.21 -16.69
C ASP A 263 -23.37 -9.14 -18.04
N LYS A 264 -23.28 -7.95 -18.64
CA LYS A 264 -22.57 -7.72 -19.91
C LYS A 264 -21.08 -7.96 -19.73
N THR A 265 -20.49 -7.39 -18.68
CA THR A 265 -19.10 -7.59 -18.33
C THR A 265 -18.82 -9.05 -17.98
N GLU A 266 -19.71 -9.69 -17.18
CA GLU A 266 -19.56 -11.10 -16.84
C GLU A 266 -19.54 -11.98 -18.09
N SER A 267 -20.52 -11.82 -18.98
CA SER A 267 -20.63 -12.58 -20.21
C SER A 267 -19.43 -12.39 -21.11
N PHE A 268 -18.95 -11.14 -21.23
CA PHE A 268 -17.77 -10.81 -22.03
C PHE A 268 -16.50 -11.47 -21.50
N VAL A 269 -16.25 -11.37 -20.17
CA VAL A 269 -15.05 -11.94 -19.55
C VAL A 269 -15.05 -13.47 -19.65
N ARG A 270 -16.20 -14.12 -19.45
CA ARG A 270 -16.33 -15.58 -19.63
C ARG A 270 -16.08 -16.03 -21.06
N ALA A 271 -16.34 -15.21 -22.04
CA ALA A 271 -16.09 -15.51 -23.46
C ALA A 271 -14.61 -15.31 -23.88
N LEU A 272 -13.77 -14.72 -23.04
CA LEU A 272 -12.33 -14.56 -23.27
C LEU A 272 -11.50 -15.81 -22.92
N VAL A 273 -12.10 -16.82 -22.30
CA VAL A 273 -11.41 -18.05 -21.84
C VAL A 273 -11.46 -19.13 -22.89
#